data_aa4dd6018e44c34313c2296592ec81b2
#
_entry.id   aa4dd6018e44c34313c2296592ec81b2
#
_cell.length_a   1.000
_cell.length_b   1.000
_cell.length_c   1.000
_cell.angle_alpha   90.00
_cell.angle_beta   90.00
_cell.angle_gamma   90.00
#
_symmetry.space_group_name_H-M   'P 1'
#
loop_
_entity.id
_entity.type
_entity.pdbx_description
1 polymer ?
#
loop_
_entity_poly.entity_id
_entity_poly.type
_entity_poly.pdbx_seq_one_letter_code
_entity_poly.pdbx_strand_id
1 'polypeptide(L)'
;MEHPEEVLRPPLLLSTSAWASFLAGSLTAFTVSVGGEMPVGEIILVLAAGWTFLCVIFNHTWPGPLLRSPLLWGLMAAQVVSLGGYIFSDLYRQSSMHDMARGWSRMVFLAVDILALAYLFGCSRRNFLIFLFGQCLGDLVSTAIFGPMFGDMWKFGVGSPLTFFVFWAAPFAGPFMAMVATSAMGVLHFALDYRSLGGICLLAGMLMFLQMMPARFRLWLAPLGAVLIGVAILWVYGHTRSGGERATRSDIERSAMVTAAVEAIKESPVIGHGSWFSNSDVYDNFLLIQRERGREAHVGGFPEANEDPGTVALHSQILVALAEGGLFGSAFFFIYGAGLLWALYRIVFVESWARVTPLCTLLVLSALWNLLCSPFSGAHRVYIAMACGLMLLLKEGRLAANEGEPFDR
;
A
#
# COMPACT_ATOMS: atom_id res chain seq x y z
N MET A 1 36.46 36.58 27.41
CA MET A 1 35.07 36.34 26.98
C MET A 1 35.08 36.23 25.48
N GLU A 2 35.28 35.03 24.99
CA GLU A 2 35.21 34.73 23.55
C GLU A 2 33.76 34.47 23.20
N HIS A 3 33.19 35.27 22.29
CA HIS A 3 31.90 35.04 21.69
C HIS A 3 32.00 33.72 20.88
N PRO A 4 31.16 32.71 21.11
CA PRO A 4 31.11 31.57 20.21
C PRO A 4 30.61 32.12 18.85
N GLU A 5 31.43 31.98 17.82
CA GLU A 5 31.04 32.22 16.43
C GLU A 5 29.76 31.38 16.17
N GLU A 6 28.67 32.08 15.92
CA GLU A 6 27.47 31.50 15.35
C GLU A 6 27.85 30.92 14.00
N VAL A 7 28.14 29.64 13.97
CA VAL A 7 28.33 28.88 12.74
C VAL A 7 27.03 29.02 11.98
N LEU A 8 26.97 29.94 11.04
CA LEU A 8 25.90 30.09 10.05
C LEU A 8 25.72 28.73 9.38
N ARG A 9 24.69 28.00 9.79
CA ARG A 9 24.32 26.74 9.15
C ARG A 9 24.04 27.04 7.67
N PRO A 10 24.65 26.31 6.72
CA PRO A 10 24.40 26.54 5.31
C PRO A 10 22.90 26.37 5.03
N PRO A 11 22.34 27.13 4.06
CA PRO A 11 20.95 27.02 3.70
C PRO A 11 20.60 25.56 3.42
N LEU A 12 19.40 25.15 3.78
CA LEU A 12 18.80 23.81 3.68
C LEU A 12 18.85 23.26 2.24
N LEU A 13 20.03 22.98 1.73
CA LEU A 13 20.19 22.18 0.52
C LEU A 13 19.79 20.75 0.89
N LEU A 14 18.72 20.25 0.27
CA LEU A 14 18.32 18.87 0.43
C LEU A 14 19.49 17.98 0.04
N SER A 15 19.78 16.96 0.87
CA SER A 15 20.79 15.96 0.53
C SER A 15 20.43 15.22 -0.75
N THR A 16 21.39 14.60 -1.42
CA THR A 16 21.14 13.79 -2.62
C THR A 16 20.08 12.71 -2.37
N SER A 17 20.10 12.06 -1.19
CA SER A 17 19.08 11.08 -0.81
C SER A 17 17.69 11.67 -0.61
N ALA A 18 17.59 12.93 -0.15
CA ALA A 18 16.33 13.63 -0.02
C ALA A 18 15.76 14.01 -1.39
N TRP A 19 16.59 14.49 -2.31
CA TRP A 19 16.18 14.71 -3.70
C TRP A 19 15.75 13.41 -4.39
N ALA A 20 16.51 12.33 -4.23
CA ALA A 20 16.14 11.03 -4.77
C ALA A 20 14.79 10.55 -4.22
N SER A 21 14.56 10.72 -2.92
CA SER A 21 13.27 10.39 -2.29
C SER A 21 12.12 11.22 -2.83
N PHE A 22 12.32 12.54 -2.97
CA PHE A 22 11.31 13.46 -3.53
C PHE A 22 10.95 13.09 -4.97
N LEU A 23 11.96 12.91 -5.82
CA LEU A 23 11.77 12.59 -7.23
C LEU A 23 11.15 11.19 -7.41
N ALA A 24 11.63 10.18 -6.66
CA ALA A 24 11.03 8.85 -6.70
C ALA A 24 9.54 8.91 -6.33
N GLY A 25 9.19 9.61 -5.25
CA GLY A 25 7.80 9.81 -4.86
C GLY A 25 6.98 10.55 -5.93
N SER A 26 7.46 11.71 -6.39
CA SER A 26 6.72 12.54 -7.36
C SER A 26 6.47 11.86 -8.70
N LEU A 27 7.44 11.07 -9.17
CA LEU A 27 7.35 10.39 -10.45
C LEU A 27 6.58 9.05 -10.39
N THR A 28 6.20 8.58 -9.19
CA THR A 28 5.38 7.37 -9.04
C THR A 28 3.98 7.54 -9.66
N ALA A 29 3.47 8.77 -9.70
CA ALA A 29 2.17 9.09 -10.31
C ALA A 29 2.16 8.98 -11.86
N PHE A 30 3.34 8.90 -12.48
CA PHE A 30 3.49 8.79 -13.93
C PHE A 30 3.90 7.37 -14.28
N THR A 31 3.23 6.78 -15.25
CA THR A 31 3.51 5.40 -15.69
C THR A 31 3.98 5.36 -17.13
N VAL A 32 4.85 4.41 -17.44
CA VAL A 32 5.28 4.06 -18.79
C VAL A 32 4.95 2.59 -19.06
N SER A 33 4.52 2.28 -20.27
CA SER A 33 4.20 0.91 -20.69
C SER A 33 5.43 0.24 -21.29
N VAL A 34 6.09 -0.61 -20.50
CA VAL A 34 7.24 -1.43 -20.94
C VAL A 34 6.92 -2.88 -20.61
N GLY A 35 6.18 -3.55 -21.48
CA GLY A 35 5.70 -4.92 -21.23
C GLY A 35 4.71 -5.05 -20.08
N GLY A 36 4.30 -3.92 -19.47
CA GLY A 36 3.43 -3.73 -18.33
C GLY A 36 3.53 -2.30 -17.83
N GLU A 37 2.66 -1.88 -16.93
CA GLU A 37 2.72 -0.55 -16.33
C GLU A 37 3.86 -0.46 -15.31
N MET A 38 4.80 0.45 -15.54
CA MET A 38 5.92 0.75 -14.65
C MET A 38 5.84 2.22 -14.22
N PRO A 39 5.74 2.52 -12.92
CA PRO A 39 5.87 3.88 -12.41
C PRO A 39 7.24 4.47 -12.74
N VAL A 40 7.27 5.69 -13.26
CA VAL A 40 8.56 6.37 -13.61
C VAL A 40 9.46 6.52 -12.39
N GLY A 41 8.87 6.68 -11.19
CA GLY A 41 9.60 6.72 -9.92
C GLY A 41 10.42 5.46 -9.64
N GLU A 42 9.99 4.28 -10.13
CA GLU A 42 10.74 3.02 -9.99
C GLU A 42 12.12 3.07 -10.67
N ILE A 43 12.32 3.88 -11.71
CA ILE A 43 13.65 4.06 -12.33
C ILE A 43 14.64 4.61 -11.29
N ILE A 44 14.22 5.59 -10.49
CA ILE A 44 15.05 6.17 -9.43
C ILE A 44 15.29 5.12 -8.33
N LEU A 45 14.28 4.31 -7.99
CA LEU A 45 14.43 3.24 -7.01
C LEU A 45 15.40 2.17 -7.50
N VAL A 46 15.36 1.79 -8.78
CA VAL A 46 16.35 0.86 -9.38
C VAL A 46 17.77 1.42 -9.27
N LEU A 47 17.96 2.71 -9.57
CA LEU A 47 19.26 3.37 -9.43
C LEU A 47 19.73 3.40 -7.97
N ALA A 48 18.84 3.68 -7.01
CA ALA A 48 19.17 3.66 -5.58
C ALA A 48 19.50 2.25 -5.08
N ALA A 49 18.79 1.22 -5.52
CA ALA A 49 19.11 -0.17 -5.23
C ALA A 49 20.46 -0.57 -5.85
N GLY A 50 20.70 -0.21 -7.11
CA GLY A 50 21.99 -0.43 -7.79
C GLY A 50 23.16 0.21 -7.05
N TRP A 51 22.98 1.46 -6.60
CA TRP A 51 23.97 2.13 -5.75
C TRP A 51 24.24 1.38 -4.44
N THR A 52 23.17 0.86 -3.81
CA THR A 52 23.29 0.04 -2.60
C THR A 52 24.17 -1.19 -2.84
N PHE A 53 23.95 -1.91 -3.94
CA PHE A 53 24.76 -3.08 -4.31
C PHE A 53 26.21 -2.69 -4.61
N LEU A 54 26.45 -1.59 -5.30
CA LEU A 54 27.81 -1.08 -5.54
C LEU A 54 28.54 -0.78 -4.21
N CYS A 55 27.85 -0.13 -3.27
CA CYS A 55 28.41 0.10 -1.92
C CYS A 55 28.78 -1.21 -1.21
N VAL A 56 27.95 -2.25 -1.34
CA VAL A 56 28.27 -3.57 -0.74
C VAL A 56 29.50 -4.21 -1.41
N ILE A 57 29.56 -4.16 -2.75
CA ILE A 57 30.68 -4.75 -3.51
C ILE A 57 32.00 -4.05 -3.16
N PHE A 58 32.01 -2.72 -3.16
CA PHE A 58 33.25 -1.97 -2.95
C PHE A 58 33.63 -1.78 -1.48
N ASN A 59 32.65 -1.62 -0.58
CA ASN A 59 32.93 -1.34 0.83
C ASN A 59 32.71 -2.54 1.74
N HIS A 60 32.24 -3.68 1.21
CA HIS A 60 31.91 -4.92 1.93
C HIS A 60 30.92 -4.71 3.10
N THR A 61 30.14 -3.62 3.08
CA THR A 61 29.16 -3.28 4.12
C THR A 61 27.89 -2.74 3.53
N TRP A 62 26.75 -3.11 4.12
CA TRP A 62 25.47 -2.53 3.76
C TRP A 62 25.42 -1.07 4.20
N PRO A 63 25.16 -0.13 3.28
CA PRO A 63 25.04 1.29 3.62
C PRO A 63 23.74 1.56 4.38
N GLY A 64 23.86 2.13 5.58
CA GLY A 64 22.70 2.52 6.38
C GLY A 64 22.15 1.41 7.29
N PRO A 65 21.47 1.84 8.37
CA PRO A 65 21.03 0.94 9.44
C PRO A 65 19.84 0.06 9.05
N LEU A 66 18.89 0.57 8.24
CA LEU A 66 17.70 -0.21 7.86
C LEU A 66 18.06 -1.41 6.99
N LEU A 67 19.13 -1.31 6.18
CA LEU A 67 19.63 -2.42 5.37
C LEU A 67 20.30 -3.54 6.19
N ARG A 68 20.60 -3.29 7.47
CA ARG A 68 21.12 -4.30 8.41
C ARG A 68 20.03 -4.91 9.27
N SER A 69 18.77 -4.45 9.14
CA SER A 69 17.66 -4.91 9.96
C SER A 69 17.31 -6.36 9.64
N PRO A 70 17.20 -7.26 10.65
CA PRO A 70 16.71 -8.62 10.44
C PRO A 70 15.29 -8.68 9.85
N LEU A 71 14.46 -7.67 10.13
CA LEU A 71 13.12 -7.58 9.56
C LEU A 71 13.18 -7.43 8.03
N LEU A 72 14.07 -6.58 7.52
CA LEU A 72 14.27 -6.44 6.07
C LEU A 72 14.63 -7.78 5.44
N TRP A 73 15.60 -8.48 6.01
CA TRP A 73 16.04 -9.76 5.45
C TRP A 73 15.01 -10.86 5.58
N GLY A 74 14.15 -10.81 6.60
CA GLY A 74 12.98 -11.67 6.71
C GLY A 74 11.96 -11.42 5.59
N LEU A 75 11.67 -10.13 5.28
CA LEU A 75 10.82 -9.74 4.16
C LEU A 75 11.43 -10.17 2.81
N MET A 76 12.75 -9.95 2.63
CA MET A 76 13.45 -10.36 1.41
C MET A 76 13.49 -11.88 1.23
N ALA A 77 13.68 -12.64 2.29
CA ALA A 77 13.62 -14.10 2.24
C ALA A 77 12.21 -14.60 1.84
N ALA A 78 11.16 -14.00 2.43
CA ALA A 78 9.79 -14.29 2.05
C ALA A 78 9.51 -13.93 0.58
N GLN A 79 10.10 -12.82 0.09
CA GLN A 79 10.00 -12.40 -1.32
C GLN A 79 10.67 -13.41 -2.25
N VAL A 80 11.84 -13.94 -1.88
CA VAL A 80 12.52 -15.01 -2.64
C VAL A 80 11.68 -16.28 -2.70
N VAL A 81 11.07 -16.68 -1.57
CA VAL A 81 10.15 -17.82 -1.52
C VAL A 81 8.94 -17.59 -2.44
N SER A 82 8.35 -16.39 -2.39
CA SER A 82 7.22 -16.05 -3.25
C SER A 82 7.59 -16.07 -4.73
N LEU A 83 8.72 -15.47 -5.11
CA LEU A 83 9.22 -15.53 -6.48
C LEU A 83 9.44 -16.97 -6.94
N GLY A 84 10.04 -17.81 -6.08
CA GLY A 84 10.21 -19.24 -6.33
C GLY A 84 8.87 -19.96 -6.55
N GLY A 85 7.84 -19.61 -5.76
CA GLY A 85 6.48 -20.13 -5.94
C GLY A 85 5.88 -19.75 -7.29
N TYR A 86 6.02 -18.49 -7.71
CA TYR A 86 5.59 -18.03 -9.03
C TYR A 86 6.33 -18.75 -10.16
N ILE A 87 7.65 -18.84 -10.10
CA ILE A 87 8.47 -19.54 -11.10
C ILE A 87 8.03 -21.01 -11.21
N PHE A 88 7.88 -21.69 -10.08
CA PHE A 88 7.47 -23.08 -10.05
C PHE A 88 6.06 -23.28 -10.63
N SER A 89 5.09 -22.42 -10.23
CA SER A 89 3.73 -22.46 -10.75
C SER A 89 3.70 -22.26 -12.27
N ASP A 90 4.39 -21.24 -12.78
CA ASP A 90 4.43 -20.91 -14.19
C ASP A 90 5.05 -22.04 -15.03
N LEU A 91 6.17 -22.62 -14.59
CA LEU A 91 6.80 -23.73 -15.27
C LEU A 91 5.93 -24.99 -15.26
N TYR A 92 5.26 -25.29 -14.13
CA TYR A 92 4.36 -26.41 -14.00
C TYR A 92 3.11 -26.27 -14.88
N ARG A 93 2.57 -25.05 -14.97
CA ARG A 93 1.38 -24.71 -15.77
C ARG A 93 1.69 -24.43 -17.23
N GLN A 94 2.97 -24.36 -17.61
CA GLN A 94 3.41 -23.97 -18.95
C GLN A 94 2.83 -22.62 -19.39
N SER A 95 2.82 -21.64 -18.46
CA SER A 95 2.37 -20.28 -18.72
C SER A 95 3.11 -19.68 -19.93
N SER A 96 2.51 -18.69 -20.62
CA SER A 96 3.18 -18.05 -21.75
C SER A 96 4.44 -17.30 -21.26
N MET A 97 5.50 -17.24 -22.08
CA MET A 97 6.72 -16.50 -21.75
C MET A 97 6.45 -15.03 -21.42
N HIS A 98 5.45 -14.43 -22.05
CA HIS A 98 5.03 -13.06 -21.81
C HIS A 98 4.44 -12.93 -20.39
N ASP A 99 3.56 -13.84 -19.99
CA ASP A 99 2.92 -13.80 -18.67
C ASP A 99 3.92 -14.15 -17.57
N MET A 100 4.81 -15.12 -17.77
CA MET A 100 5.92 -15.42 -16.86
C MET A 100 6.77 -14.16 -16.62
N ALA A 101 7.23 -13.51 -17.69
CA ALA A 101 8.09 -12.32 -17.58
C ALA A 101 7.39 -11.19 -16.80
N ARG A 102 6.10 -10.95 -17.07
CA ARG A 102 5.30 -9.94 -16.35
C ARG A 102 5.08 -10.32 -14.88
N GLY A 103 4.77 -11.58 -14.58
CA GLY A 103 4.55 -12.07 -13.24
C GLY A 103 5.82 -11.99 -12.38
N TRP A 104 6.94 -12.51 -12.89
CA TRP A 104 8.24 -12.49 -12.20
C TRP A 104 8.76 -11.07 -12.02
N SER A 105 8.64 -10.21 -13.05
CA SER A 105 9.07 -8.81 -12.95
C SER A 105 8.33 -8.06 -11.84
N ARG A 106 7.03 -8.30 -11.60
CA ARG A 106 6.31 -7.70 -10.48
C ARG A 106 6.99 -8.01 -9.14
N MET A 107 7.42 -9.27 -8.95
CA MET A 107 8.07 -9.71 -7.72
C MET A 107 9.49 -9.17 -7.59
N VAL A 108 10.26 -9.14 -8.69
CA VAL A 108 11.63 -8.59 -8.72
C VAL A 108 11.63 -7.09 -8.46
N PHE A 109 10.77 -6.32 -9.14
CA PHE A 109 10.67 -4.88 -8.90
C PHE A 109 10.23 -4.56 -7.48
N LEU A 110 9.29 -5.32 -6.90
CA LEU A 110 8.91 -5.16 -5.50
C LEU A 110 10.11 -5.34 -4.55
N ALA A 111 10.96 -6.35 -4.79
CA ALA A 111 12.18 -6.55 -4.00
C ALA A 111 13.15 -5.37 -4.14
N VAL A 112 13.33 -4.87 -5.35
CA VAL A 112 14.17 -3.69 -5.65
C VAL A 112 13.64 -2.45 -4.93
N ASP A 113 12.33 -2.21 -4.98
CA ASP A 113 11.69 -1.06 -4.33
C ASP A 113 11.84 -1.11 -2.81
N ILE A 114 11.67 -2.30 -2.19
CA ILE A 114 11.86 -2.47 -0.74
C ILE A 114 13.32 -2.14 -0.35
N LEU A 115 14.31 -2.63 -1.09
CA LEU A 115 15.72 -2.35 -0.84
C LEU A 115 16.05 -0.87 -1.02
N ALA A 116 15.57 -0.26 -2.11
CA ALA A 116 15.79 1.15 -2.42
C ALA A 116 15.20 2.07 -1.35
N LEU A 117 13.94 1.84 -0.94
CA LEU A 117 13.30 2.65 0.09
C LEU A 117 13.90 2.40 1.47
N ALA A 118 14.32 1.17 1.79
CA ALA A 118 15.09 0.90 3.01
C ALA A 118 16.42 1.67 3.04
N TYR A 119 17.12 1.80 1.90
CA TYR A 119 18.31 2.65 1.80
C TYR A 119 17.97 4.12 1.99
N LEU A 120 17.06 4.67 1.20
CA LEU A 120 16.71 6.08 1.21
C LEU A 120 16.18 6.55 2.59
N PHE A 121 15.29 5.77 3.21
CA PHE A 121 14.75 6.07 4.54
C PHE A 121 15.77 5.82 5.65
N GLY A 122 16.72 4.88 5.42
CA GLY A 122 17.85 4.62 6.31
C GLY A 122 18.85 5.76 6.37
N CYS A 123 19.02 6.53 5.28
CA CYS A 123 19.86 7.73 5.25
C CYS A 123 19.32 8.84 6.17
N SER A 124 18.01 9.06 6.16
CA SER A 124 17.34 10.01 7.05
C SER A 124 15.85 9.67 7.15
N ARG A 125 15.29 9.67 8.37
CA ARG A 125 13.83 9.53 8.59
C ARG A 125 13.01 10.59 7.84
N ARG A 126 13.60 11.78 7.62
CA ARG A 126 12.99 12.87 6.86
C ARG A 126 12.70 12.45 5.42
N ASN A 127 13.52 11.58 4.84
CA ASN A 127 13.35 11.11 3.47
C ASN A 127 12.04 10.37 3.27
N PHE A 128 11.52 9.67 4.30
CA PHE A 128 10.19 9.07 4.28
C PHE A 128 9.09 10.13 4.08
N LEU A 129 9.12 11.23 4.84
CA LEU A 129 8.15 12.33 4.70
C LEU A 129 8.32 13.06 3.37
N ILE A 130 9.56 13.26 2.91
CA ILE A 130 9.87 13.89 1.62
C ILE A 130 9.34 13.04 0.46
N PHE A 131 9.48 11.70 0.54
CA PHE A 131 8.94 10.77 -0.44
C PHE A 131 7.41 10.89 -0.52
N LEU A 132 6.72 10.85 0.63
CA LEU A 132 5.27 10.99 0.69
C LEU A 132 4.77 12.33 0.16
N PHE A 133 5.46 13.42 0.52
CA PHE A 133 5.14 14.75 0.00
C PHE A 133 5.31 14.79 -1.52
N GLY A 134 6.42 14.23 -2.02
CA GLY A 134 6.67 14.09 -3.45
C GLY A 134 5.53 13.32 -4.14
N GLN A 135 5.11 12.20 -3.58
CA GLN A 135 4.03 11.39 -4.12
C GLN A 135 2.70 12.16 -4.19
N CYS A 136 2.31 12.84 -3.11
CA CYS A 136 1.11 13.68 -3.11
C CYS A 136 1.18 14.78 -4.17
N LEU A 137 2.33 15.43 -4.32
CA LEU A 137 2.53 16.45 -5.33
C LEU A 137 2.46 15.87 -6.75
N GLY A 138 3.10 14.71 -6.97
CA GLY A 138 3.04 13.98 -8.23
C GLY A 138 1.61 13.61 -8.63
N ASP A 139 0.82 13.08 -7.69
CA ASP A 139 -0.59 12.73 -7.91
C ASP A 139 -1.42 13.96 -8.29
N LEU A 140 -1.22 15.10 -7.61
CA LEU A 140 -1.90 16.37 -7.94
C LEU A 140 -1.51 16.88 -9.32
N VAL A 141 -0.21 16.85 -9.66
CA VAL A 141 0.30 17.29 -10.95
C VAL A 141 -0.19 16.38 -12.07
N SER A 142 -0.14 15.07 -11.87
CA SER A 142 -0.66 14.08 -12.83
C SER A 142 -2.15 14.29 -13.08
N THR A 143 -2.94 14.49 -12.01
CA THR A 143 -4.37 14.80 -12.11
C THR A 143 -4.63 16.12 -12.85
N ALA A 144 -3.82 17.14 -12.63
CA ALA A 144 -3.96 18.45 -13.29
C ALA A 144 -3.62 18.35 -14.81
N ILE A 145 -2.67 17.50 -15.19
CA ILE A 145 -2.23 17.37 -16.59
C ILE A 145 -3.13 16.42 -17.38
N PHE A 146 -3.43 15.25 -16.81
CA PHE A 146 -4.11 14.16 -17.52
C PHE A 146 -5.59 14.02 -17.15
N GLY A 147 -6.05 14.76 -16.15
CA GLY A 147 -7.37 14.58 -15.55
C GLY A 147 -7.42 13.38 -14.58
N PRO A 148 -8.52 13.22 -13.86
CA PRO A 148 -8.71 12.11 -12.94
C PRO A 148 -9.00 10.82 -13.68
N MET A 149 -8.41 9.71 -13.24
CA MET A 149 -8.75 8.39 -13.75
C MET A 149 -10.26 8.14 -13.57
N PHE A 150 -10.92 7.56 -14.56
CA PHE A 150 -12.36 7.28 -14.58
C PHE A 150 -13.28 8.51 -14.37
N GLY A 151 -12.80 9.73 -14.57
CA GLY A 151 -13.59 10.96 -14.53
C GLY A 151 -14.04 11.44 -13.13
N ASP A 152 -13.67 10.76 -12.07
CA ASP A 152 -14.01 11.13 -10.69
C ASP A 152 -12.84 11.89 -10.03
N MET A 153 -12.96 13.23 -9.99
CA MET A 153 -11.93 14.13 -9.48
C MET A 153 -11.62 13.89 -8.01
N TRP A 154 -12.60 13.53 -7.19
CA TRP A 154 -12.37 13.30 -5.77
C TRP A 154 -11.70 11.96 -5.52
N LYS A 155 -12.27 10.90 -6.06
CA LYS A 155 -11.83 9.53 -5.79
C LYS A 155 -10.47 9.20 -6.42
N PHE A 156 -10.25 9.63 -7.67
CA PHE A 156 -9.06 9.28 -8.45
C PHE A 156 -8.14 10.47 -8.76
N GLY A 157 -8.39 11.61 -8.12
CA GLY A 157 -7.59 12.81 -8.30
C GLY A 157 -7.10 13.38 -6.97
N VAL A 158 -7.87 14.28 -6.37
CA VAL A 158 -7.40 15.10 -5.24
C VAL A 158 -7.67 14.54 -3.85
N GLY A 159 -8.59 13.58 -3.71
CA GLY A 159 -9.03 13.11 -2.39
C GLY A 159 -7.92 12.44 -1.57
N SER A 160 -7.15 11.55 -2.18
CA SER A 160 -6.01 10.90 -1.50
C SER A 160 -4.91 11.87 -1.11
N PRO A 161 -4.35 12.71 -2.01
CA PRO A 161 -3.36 13.73 -1.66
C PRO A 161 -3.83 14.67 -0.55
N LEU A 162 -5.07 15.16 -0.62
CA LEU A 162 -5.62 16.04 0.41
C LEU A 162 -5.70 15.34 1.77
N THR A 163 -6.08 14.07 1.79
CA THR A 163 -6.09 13.26 3.00
C THR A 163 -4.70 13.19 3.63
N PHE A 164 -3.67 12.91 2.85
CA PHE A 164 -2.29 12.92 3.34
C PHE A 164 -1.90 14.25 3.95
N PHE A 165 -2.22 15.38 3.30
CA PHE A 165 -1.94 16.71 3.84
C PHE A 165 -2.67 16.97 5.16
N VAL A 166 -3.94 16.56 5.30
CA VAL A 166 -4.69 16.69 6.55
C VAL A 166 -4.05 15.85 7.66
N PHE A 167 -3.69 14.60 7.38
CA PHE A 167 -3.04 13.72 8.35
C PHE A 167 -1.64 14.17 8.74
N TRP A 168 -0.95 14.89 7.85
CA TRP A 168 0.33 15.52 8.15
C TRP A 168 0.19 16.83 8.93
N ALA A 169 -0.79 17.68 8.59
CA ALA A 169 -0.93 19.02 9.14
C ALA A 169 -1.71 19.06 10.48
N ALA A 170 -2.77 18.28 10.61
CA ALA A 170 -3.64 18.32 11.79
C ALA A 170 -2.93 18.05 13.13
N PRO A 171 -1.90 17.18 13.21
CA PRO A 171 -1.16 16.93 14.44
C PRO A 171 -0.43 18.14 15.01
N PHE A 172 -0.15 19.17 14.22
CA PHE A 172 0.46 20.43 14.72
C PHE A 172 -0.49 21.20 15.64
N ALA A 173 -1.81 21.00 15.49
CA ALA A 173 -2.82 21.59 16.38
C ALA A 173 -3.14 20.68 17.61
N GLY A 174 -2.42 19.57 17.76
CA GLY A 174 -2.53 18.62 18.87
C GLY A 174 -3.34 17.36 18.57
N PRO A 175 -3.25 16.35 19.46
CA PRO A 175 -3.83 15.03 19.21
C PRO A 175 -5.34 15.05 19.02
N PHE A 176 -6.06 15.84 19.80
CA PHE A 176 -7.51 15.96 19.69
C PHE A 176 -7.92 16.56 18.34
N MET A 177 -7.26 17.61 17.88
CA MET A 177 -7.53 18.22 16.58
C MET A 177 -7.16 17.27 15.43
N ALA A 178 -6.10 16.49 15.57
CA ALA A 178 -5.76 15.43 14.61
C ALA A 178 -6.89 14.41 14.49
N MET A 179 -7.41 13.92 15.61
CA MET A 179 -8.54 12.98 15.65
C MET A 179 -9.79 13.57 14.96
N VAL A 180 -10.14 14.82 15.30
CA VAL A 180 -11.32 15.50 14.72
C VAL A 180 -11.15 15.70 13.22
N ALA A 181 -10.00 16.23 12.78
CA ALA A 181 -9.75 16.49 11.36
C ALA A 181 -9.73 15.22 10.51
N THR A 182 -9.11 14.13 11.01
CA THR A 182 -9.08 12.86 10.31
C THR A 182 -10.46 12.21 10.23
N SER A 183 -11.26 12.29 11.30
CA SER A 183 -12.64 11.81 11.30
C SER A 183 -13.53 12.64 10.35
N ALA A 184 -13.35 13.96 10.33
CA ALA A 184 -14.06 14.84 9.39
C ALA A 184 -13.72 14.50 7.92
N MET A 185 -12.44 14.19 7.63
CA MET A 185 -12.05 13.68 6.30
C MET A 185 -12.76 12.38 5.98
N GLY A 186 -12.93 11.48 6.95
CA GLY A 186 -13.69 10.24 6.76
C GLY A 186 -15.14 10.50 6.36
N VAL A 187 -15.82 11.42 7.07
CA VAL A 187 -17.18 11.82 6.74
C VAL A 187 -17.27 12.45 5.35
N LEU A 188 -16.32 13.34 5.02
CA LEU A 188 -16.26 13.99 3.70
C LEU A 188 -16.09 12.96 2.57
N HIS A 189 -15.22 11.95 2.76
CA HIS A 189 -15.06 10.89 1.78
C HIS A 189 -16.33 10.06 1.57
N PHE A 190 -17.08 9.77 2.65
CA PHE A 190 -18.38 9.11 2.52
C PHE A 190 -19.40 9.97 1.76
N ALA A 191 -19.45 11.26 2.05
CA ALA A 191 -20.32 12.21 1.36
C ALA A 191 -20.01 12.33 -0.15
N LEU A 192 -18.73 12.10 -0.52
CA LEU A 192 -18.24 12.16 -1.91
C LEU A 192 -18.04 10.76 -2.53
N ASP A 193 -18.72 9.74 -2.02
CA ASP A 193 -18.72 8.35 -2.51
C ASP A 193 -17.33 7.65 -2.58
N TYR A 194 -16.36 8.13 -1.79
CA TYR A 194 -15.07 7.46 -1.64
C TYR A 194 -15.04 6.63 -0.35
N ARG A 195 -15.89 5.62 -0.28
CA ARG A 195 -16.22 4.85 0.93
C ARG A 195 -15.03 4.14 1.56
N SER A 196 -14.12 3.56 0.76
CA SER A 196 -12.94 2.85 1.26
C SER A 196 -12.02 3.76 2.06
N LEU A 197 -11.64 4.91 1.49
CA LEU A 197 -10.79 5.87 2.18
C LEU A 197 -11.53 6.55 3.35
N GLY A 198 -12.83 6.76 3.21
CA GLY A 198 -13.69 7.23 4.30
C GLY A 198 -13.64 6.29 5.52
N GLY A 199 -13.79 4.99 5.30
CA GLY A 199 -13.67 3.97 6.35
C GLY A 199 -12.29 3.95 7.00
N ILE A 200 -11.23 4.04 6.20
CA ILE A 200 -9.83 4.11 6.69
C ILE A 200 -9.63 5.35 7.57
N CYS A 201 -10.12 6.53 7.15
CA CYS A 201 -9.98 7.76 7.92
C CYS A 201 -10.75 7.71 9.25
N LEU A 202 -11.98 7.18 9.26
CA LEU A 202 -12.75 7.02 10.51
C LEU A 202 -12.08 6.03 11.46
N LEU A 203 -11.57 4.91 10.93
CA LEU A 203 -10.83 3.94 11.72
C LEU A 203 -9.54 4.55 12.29
N ALA A 204 -8.80 5.33 11.50
CA ALA A 204 -7.63 6.06 11.96
C ALA A 204 -7.98 7.05 13.08
N GLY A 205 -9.06 7.83 12.92
CA GLY A 205 -9.55 8.74 13.96
C GLY A 205 -9.90 8.02 15.27
N MET A 206 -10.55 6.86 15.18
CA MET A 206 -10.84 6.02 16.35
C MET A 206 -9.55 5.49 17.01
N LEU A 207 -8.58 5.03 16.25
CA LEU A 207 -7.31 4.55 16.80
C LEU A 207 -6.53 5.67 17.48
N MET A 208 -6.60 6.91 16.96
CA MET A 208 -6.05 8.09 17.62
C MET A 208 -6.77 8.37 18.94
N PHE A 209 -8.10 8.24 18.96
CA PHE A 209 -8.86 8.36 20.21
C PHE A 209 -8.40 7.32 21.25
N LEU A 210 -8.22 6.07 20.85
CA LEU A 210 -7.69 5.02 21.71
C LEU A 210 -6.29 5.37 22.25
N GLN A 211 -5.41 5.95 21.41
CA GLN A 211 -4.08 6.37 21.86
C GLN A 211 -4.13 7.49 22.93
N MET A 212 -5.15 8.33 22.93
CA MET A 212 -5.33 9.36 23.96
C MET A 212 -5.79 8.78 25.31
N MET A 213 -6.29 7.54 25.32
CA MET A 213 -6.74 6.86 26.53
C MET A 213 -5.57 6.26 27.32
N PRO A 214 -5.67 6.14 28.65
CA PRO A 214 -4.70 5.39 29.45
C PRO A 214 -4.54 3.94 28.96
N ALA A 215 -3.32 3.41 28.97
CA ALA A 215 -3.00 2.10 28.39
C ALA A 215 -3.92 0.96 28.87
N ARG A 216 -4.34 0.96 30.16
CA ARG A 216 -5.29 -0.01 30.73
C ARG A 216 -6.64 -0.04 30.01
N PHE A 217 -7.12 1.10 29.53
CA PHE A 217 -8.40 1.18 28.83
C PHE A 217 -8.28 0.81 27.35
N ARG A 218 -7.11 1.03 26.72
CA ARG A 218 -6.88 0.71 25.30
C ARG A 218 -7.16 -0.77 25.02
N LEU A 219 -6.68 -1.67 25.88
CA LEU A 219 -6.86 -3.12 25.71
C LEU A 219 -8.33 -3.56 25.78
N TRP A 220 -9.15 -2.89 26.59
CA TRP A 220 -10.58 -3.22 26.69
C TRP A 220 -11.43 -2.56 25.61
N LEU A 221 -11.08 -1.33 25.21
CA LEU A 221 -11.83 -0.57 24.22
C LEU A 221 -11.49 -0.97 22.78
N ALA A 222 -10.31 -1.50 22.51
CA ALA A 222 -9.92 -1.89 21.16
C ALA A 222 -10.83 -3.00 20.57
N PRO A 223 -11.14 -4.12 21.27
CA PRO A 223 -12.08 -5.11 20.77
C PRO A 223 -13.49 -4.53 20.57
N LEU A 224 -13.96 -3.71 21.52
CA LEU A 224 -15.27 -3.05 21.40
C LEU A 224 -15.31 -2.12 20.17
N GLY A 225 -14.26 -1.32 19.96
CA GLY A 225 -14.12 -0.47 18.79
C GLY A 225 -14.09 -1.27 17.49
N ALA A 226 -13.37 -2.39 17.45
CA ALA A 226 -13.34 -3.27 16.28
C ALA A 226 -14.73 -3.86 15.96
N VAL A 227 -15.47 -4.28 16.99
CA VAL A 227 -16.86 -4.76 16.85
C VAL A 227 -17.77 -3.64 16.33
N LEU A 228 -17.70 -2.44 16.92
CA LEU A 228 -18.53 -1.30 16.48
C LEU A 228 -18.24 -0.90 15.04
N ILE A 229 -16.97 -0.91 14.62
CA ILE A 229 -16.60 -0.66 13.23
C ILE A 229 -17.11 -1.77 12.31
N GLY A 230 -16.95 -3.04 12.71
CA GLY A 230 -17.51 -4.17 11.96
C GLY A 230 -19.02 -4.01 11.76
N VAL A 231 -19.75 -3.68 12.82
CA VAL A 231 -21.20 -3.42 12.76
C VAL A 231 -21.50 -2.21 11.87
N ALA A 232 -20.76 -1.11 12.00
CA ALA A 232 -20.95 0.08 11.16
C ALA A 232 -20.69 -0.21 9.68
N ILE A 233 -19.63 -0.96 9.36
CA ILE A 233 -19.34 -1.40 8.00
C ILE A 233 -20.49 -2.26 7.45
N LEU A 234 -20.96 -3.26 8.22
CA LEU A 234 -22.06 -4.12 7.82
C LEU A 234 -23.37 -3.32 7.66
N TRP A 235 -23.62 -2.36 8.55
CA TRP A 235 -24.78 -1.48 8.46
C TRP A 235 -24.73 -0.58 7.23
N VAL A 236 -23.58 0.09 6.99
CA VAL A 236 -23.37 0.91 5.78
C VAL A 236 -23.50 0.03 4.54
N TYR A 237 -22.87 -1.14 4.51
CA TYR A 237 -22.96 -2.08 3.40
C TYR A 237 -24.42 -2.54 3.14
N GLY A 238 -25.18 -2.81 4.19
CA GLY A 238 -26.60 -3.17 4.08
C GLY A 238 -27.48 -2.03 3.55
N HIS A 239 -27.23 -0.78 4.00
CA HIS A 239 -28.03 0.38 3.59
C HIS A 239 -27.65 0.95 2.22
N THR A 240 -26.38 0.82 1.82
CA THR A 240 -25.93 1.32 0.51
C THR A 240 -26.31 0.40 -0.65
N ARG A 241 -26.79 -0.82 -0.38
CA ARG A 241 -27.43 -1.68 -1.40
C ARG A 241 -28.67 -1.02 -2.04
N SER A 242 -29.25 -0.02 -1.39
CA SER A 242 -30.34 0.78 -1.95
C SER A 242 -29.87 1.93 -2.87
N GLY A 243 -28.56 2.14 -3.00
CA GLY A 243 -27.97 3.19 -3.84
C GLY A 243 -27.66 2.69 -5.23
N GLY A 244 -28.46 3.11 -6.21
CA GLY A 244 -28.33 3.06 -7.66
C GLY A 244 -27.62 1.87 -8.34
N GLU A 245 -27.96 1.60 -9.57
CA GLU A 245 -27.44 0.49 -10.42
C GLU A 245 -25.90 0.40 -10.45
N ARG A 246 -25.17 1.53 -10.39
CA ARG A 246 -23.70 1.58 -10.43
C ARG A 246 -23.05 0.95 -9.17
N ALA A 247 -23.61 1.21 -7.99
CA ALA A 247 -23.07 0.65 -6.74
C ALA A 247 -23.31 -0.86 -6.69
N THR A 248 -24.52 -1.29 -7.10
CA THR A 248 -24.90 -2.70 -7.17
C THR A 248 -24.01 -3.45 -8.16
N ARG A 249 -23.72 -2.89 -9.34
CA ARG A 249 -22.84 -3.48 -10.34
C ARG A 249 -21.41 -3.68 -9.81
N SER A 250 -20.81 -2.66 -9.19
CA SER A 250 -19.46 -2.77 -8.61
C SER A 250 -19.36 -3.81 -7.50
N ASP A 251 -20.40 -3.95 -6.67
CA ASP A 251 -20.43 -4.96 -5.60
C ASP A 251 -20.57 -6.38 -6.16
N ILE A 252 -21.35 -6.55 -7.24
CA ILE A 252 -21.49 -7.83 -7.96
C ILE A 252 -20.16 -8.23 -8.58
N GLU A 253 -19.48 -7.31 -9.28
CA GLU A 253 -18.18 -7.56 -9.90
C GLU A 253 -17.14 -8.00 -8.88
N ARG A 254 -17.00 -7.27 -7.76
CA ARG A 254 -16.05 -7.63 -6.68
C ARG A 254 -16.39 -8.98 -6.05
N SER A 255 -17.67 -9.22 -5.80
CA SER A 255 -18.13 -10.49 -5.24
C SER A 255 -17.84 -11.67 -6.17
N ALA A 256 -18.03 -11.49 -7.48
CA ALA A 256 -17.70 -12.48 -8.50
C ALA A 256 -16.19 -12.74 -8.54
N MET A 257 -15.36 -11.68 -8.53
CA MET A 257 -13.89 -11.80 -8.48
C MET A 257 -13.41 -12.58 -7.27
N VAL A 258 -13.94 -12.30 -6.08
CA VAL A 258 -13.57 -13.02 -4.85
C VAL A 258 -14.01 -14.48 -4.93
N THR A 259 -15.22 -14.75 -5.44
CA THR A 259 -15.72 -16.13 -5.57
C THR A 259 -14.87 -16.94 -6.55
N ALA A 260 -14.59 -16.40 -7.74
CA ALA A 260 -13.74 -17.06 -8.73
C ALA A 260 -12.31 -17.31 -8.21
N ALA A 261 -11.74 -16.32 -7.50
CA ALA A 261 -10.42 -16.50 -6.87
C ALA A 261 -10.42 -17.62 -5.83
N VAL A 262 -11.45 -17.68 -4.98
CA VAL A 262 -11.56 -18.74 -3.96
C VAL A 262 -11.72 -20.12 -4.61
N GLU A 263 -12.46 -20.23 -5.69
CA GLU A 263 -12.60 -21.50 -6.44
C GLU A 263 -11.26 -21.90 -7.07
N ALA A 264 -10.57 -21.00 -7.76
CA ALA A 264 -9.24 -21.25 -8.29
C ALA A 264 -8.26 -21.70 -7.19
N ILE A 265 -8.26 -21.02 -6.03
CA ILE A 265 -7.40 -21.42 -4.90
C ILE A 265 -7.75 -22.82 -4.39
N LYS A 266 -9.04 -23.21 -4.32
CA LYS A 266 -9.44 -24.55 -3.89
C LYS A 266 -8.97 -25.63 -4.86
N GLU A 267 -8.95 -25.36 -6.16
CA GLU A 267 -8.47 -26.29 -7.18
C GLU A 267 -6.96 -26.51 -7.11
N SER A 268 -6.19 -25.46 -6.81
CA SER A 268 -4.73 -25.55 -6.75
C SER A 268 -4.11 -24.72 -5.61
N PRO A 269 -4.34 -25.11 -4.32
CA PRO A 269 -3.97 -24.27 -3.17
C PRO A 269 -2.46 -24.16 -2.96
N VAL A 270 -1.67 -25.14 -3.39
CA VAL A 270 -0.22 -25.19 -3.13
C VAL A 270 0.58 -24.63 -4.30
N ILE A 271 0.20 -24.98 -5.53
CA ILE A 271 0.96 -24.64 -6.73
C ILE A 271 0.44 -23.34 -7.34
N GLY A 272 -0.88 -23.13 -7.37
CA GLY A 272 -1.52 -22.02 -8.09
C GLY A 272 -1.77 -22.36 -9.57
N HIS A 273 -2.20 -21.35 -10.33
CA HIS A 273 -2.58 -21.44 -11.74
C HIS A 273 -1.59 -20.77 -12.70
N GLY A 274 -0.47 -20.24 -12.20
CA GLY A 274 0.49 -19.45 -12.97
C GLY A 274 0.14 -17.97 -13.04
N SER A 275 1.12 -17.20 -13.49
CA SER A 275 1.00 -15.75 -13.60
C SER A 275 -0.13 -15.36 -14.56
N TRP A 276 -0.94 -14.39 -14.15
CA TRP A 276 -2.05 -13.84 -14.95
C TRP A 276 -3.16 -14.84 -15.29
N PHE A 277 -3.25 -15.96 -14.59
CA PHE A 277 -4.25 -16.98 -14.90
C PHE A 277 -4.26 -17.34 -16.40
N SER A 278 -3.10 -17.66 -16.95
CA SER A 278 -2.94 -18.04 -18.37
C SER A 278 -3.85 -19.20 -18.79
N ASN A 279 -4.54 -19.80 -17.81
CA ASN A 279 -5.53 -20.83 -18.01
C ASN A 279 -6.90 -20.20 -18.29
N SER A 280 -7.43 -20.40 -19.49
CA SER A 280 -8.75 -19.92 -19.92
C SER A 280 -9.89 -20.30 -18.98
N ASP A 281 -9.81 -21.49 -18.32
CA ASP A 281 -10.89 -22.02 -17.49
C ASP A 281 -11.21 -21.10 -16.29
N VAL A 282 -10.20 -20.47 -15.67
CA VAL A 282 -10.42 -19.53 -14.54
C VAL A 282 -11.13 -18.28 -15.01
N TYR A 283 -10.78 -17.78 -16.19
CA TYR A 283 -11.43 -16.60 -16.77
C TYR A 283 -12.87 -16.90 -17.17
N ASP A 284 -13.12 -18.03 -17.79
CA ASP A 284 -14.47 -18.47 -18.19
C ASP A 284 -15.37 -18.67 -16.97
N ASN A 285 -14.85 -19.28 -15.90
CA ASN A 285 -15.56 -19.42 -14.63
C ASN A 285 -15.87 -18.05 -14.00
N PHE A 286 -14.94 -17.10 -14.05
CA PHE A 286 -15.19 -15.74 -13.58
C PHE A 286 -16.34 -15.07 -14.33
N LEU A 287 -16.33 -15.14 -15.66
CA LEU A 287 -17.41 -14.59 -16.50
C LEU A 287 -18.76 -15.26 -16.22
N LEU A 288 -18.75 -16.59 -16.03
CA LEU A 288 -19.97 -17.35 -15.70
C LEU A 288 -20.56 -16.85 -14.37
N ILE A 289 -19.75 -16.79 -13.31
CA ILE A 289 -20.17 -16.32 -11.98
C ILE A 289 -20.68 -14.88 -12.04
N GLN A 290 -20.00 -14.02 -12.80
CA GLN A 290 -20.43 -12.63 -12.98
C GLN A 290 -21.79 -12.54 -13.67
N ARG A 291 -22.01 -13.34 -14.72
CA ARG A 291 -23.29 -13.40 -15.44
C ARG A 291 -24.42 -13.94 -14.57
N GLU A 292 -24.18 -15.01 -13.81
CA GLU A 292 -25.17 -15.60 -12.92
C GLU A 292 -25.60 -14.60 -11.84
N ARG A 293 -24.65 -13.98 -11.15
CA ARG A 293 -24.92 -12.97 -10.12
C ARG A 293 -25.56 -11.70 -10.69
N GLY A 294 -25.16 -11.30 -11.89
CA GLY A 294 -25.79 -10.18 -12.58
C GLY A 294 -27.26 -10.44 -12.92
N ARG A 295 -27.61 -11.66 -13.32
CA ARG A 295 -29.01 -12.09 -13.55
C ARG A 295 -29.81 -12.10 -12.25
N GLU A 296 -29.24 -12.66 -11.17
CA GLU A 296 -29.91 -12.67 -9.85
C GLU A 296 -30.18 -11.26 -9.33
N ALA A 297 -29.27 -10.31 -9.59
CA ALA A 297 -29.42 -8.93 -9.16
C ALA A 297 -30.22 -8.04 -10.13
N HIS A 298 -30.75 -8.59 -11.23
CA HIS A 298 -31.47 -7.86 -12.29
C HIS A 298 -30.64 -6.69 -12.88
N VAL A 299 -29.34 -6.79 -12.88
CA VAL A 299 -28.43 -5.79 -13.45
C VAL A 299 -28.13 -6.16 -14.90
N GLY A 300 -28.72 -5.41 -15.82
CA GLY A 300 -28.43 -5.56 -17.25
C GLY A 300 -27.10 -4.94 -17.64
N GLY A 301 -26.48 -5.45 -18.71
CA GLY A 301 -25.35 -4.78 -19.37
C GLY A 301 -23.95 -5.14 -18.87
N PHE A 302 -23.71 -6.39 -18.52
CA PHE A 302 -22.34 -6.90 -18.43
C PHE A 302 -21.69 -6.92 -19.83
N PRO A 303 -20.41 -6.60 -19.96
CA PRO A 303 -19.72 -6.63 -21.24
C PRO A 303 -19.90 -7.99 -21.92
N GLU A 304 -20.26 -7.99 -23.20
CA GLU A 304 -20.19 -9.19 -24.01
C GLU A 304 -18.74 -9.63 -24.13
N ALA A 305 -18.52 -10.94 -24.23
CA ALA A 305 -17.22 -11.63 -24.19
C ALA A 305 -16.19 -11.24 -25.29
N ASN A 306 -16.31 -10.06 -25.90
CA ASN A 306 -15.44 -9.54 -26.94
C ASN A 306 -14.36 -8.57 -26.43
N GLU A 307 -14.34 -8.25 -25.15
CA GLU A 307 -13.20 -7.53 -24.58
C GLU A 307 -12.07 -8.52 -24.32
N ASP A 308 -10.88 -8.16 -24.81
CA ASP A 308 -9.62 -8.88 -24.75
C ASP A 308 -9.54 -9.86 -23.55
N PRO A 309 -9.32 -11.18 -23.75
CA PRO A 309 -9.33 -12.16 -22.65
C PRO A 309 -8.15 -11.99 -21.67
N GLY A 310 -7.59 -10.82 -21.61
CA GLY A 310 -6.43 -10.48 -20.87
C GLY A 310 -6.74 -9.83 -19.53
N THR A 311 -6.79 -10.57 -18.49
CA THR A 311 -6.61 -10.11 -17.11
C THR A 311 -7.89 -9.94 -16.29
N VAL A 312 -8.29 -10.99 -15.62
CA VAL A 312 -9.13 -10.85 -14.41
C VAL A 312 -8.29 -10.13 -13.36
N ALA A 313 -8.43 -8.81 -13.26
CA ALA A 313 -7.77 -8.05 -12.20
C ALA A 313 -8.46 -8.33 -10.86
N LEU A 314 -8.04 -9.38 -10.17
CA LEU A 314 -8.53 -9.68 -8.83
C LEU A 314 -8.21 -8.51 -7.88
N HIS A 315 -9.23 -7.98 -7.22
CA HIS A 315 -9.11 -6.87 -6.28
C HIS A 315 -8.68 -7.34 -4.88
N SER A 316 -7.59 -8.13 -4.79
CA SER A 316 -6.93 -8.51 -3.54
C SER A 316 -5.54 -9.03 -3.83
N GLN A 317 -4.50 -8.39 -3.28
CA GLN A 317 -3.11 -8.79 -3.52
C GLN A 317 -2.83 -10.21 -3.00
N ILE A 318 -3.40 -10.56 -1.85
CA ILE A 318 -3.21 -11.89 -1.25
C ILE A 318 -3.95 -12.97 -2.03
N LEU A 319 -5.16 -12.71 -2.53
CA LEU A 319 -5.90 -13.67 -3.35
C LEU A 319 -5.24 -13.85 -4.72
N VAL A 320 -4.73 -12.76 -5.32
CA VAL A 320 -3.92 -12.87 -6.55
C VAL A 320 -2.73 -13.78 -6.33
N ALA A 321 -1.96 -13.54 -5.27
CA ALA A 321 -0.75 -14.32 -4.99
C ALA A 321 -1.05 -15.79 -4.69
N LEU A 322 -2.14 -16.09 -3.97
CA LEU A 322 -2.60 -17.45 -3.72
C LEU A 322 -3.07 -18.14 -4.99
N ALA A 323 -3.84 -17.46 -5.81
CA ALA A 323 -4.39 -18.04 -7.02
C ALA A 323 -3.32 -18.23 -8.11
N GLU A 324 -2.39 -17.29 -8.28
CA GLU A 324 -1.31 -17.38 -9.27
C GLU A 324 -0.18 -18.29 -8.81
N GLY A 325 0.39 -18.08 -7.63
CA GLY A 325 1.61 -18.75 -7.14
C GLY A 325 1.38 -19.75 -6.01
N GLY A 326 0.13 -20.00 -5.62
CA GLY A 326 -0.24 -20.89 -4.54
C GLY A 326 0.28 -20.44 -3.17
N LEU A 327 0.37 -21.39 -2.23
CA LEU A 327 0.83 -21.12 -0.87
C LEU A 327 2.24 -20.50 -0.84
N PHE A 328 3.15 -20.98 -1.66
CA PHE A 328 4.52 -20.45 -1.71
C PHE A 328 4.56 -19.05 -2.36
N GLY A 329 3.82 -18.82 -3.44
CA GLY A 329 3.72 -17.51 -4.10
C GLY A 329 3.14 -16.43 -3.20
N SER A 330 2.34 -16.80 -2.20
CA SER A 330 1.73 -15.88 -1.24
C SER A 330 2.55 -15.64 0.05
N ALA A 331 3.67 -16.32 0.24
CA ALA A 331 4.47 -16.28 1.47
C ALA A 331 4.84 -14.84 1.90
N PHE A 332 5.28 -14.01 0.95
CA PHE A 332 5.58 -12.61 1.22
C PHE A 332 4.36 -11.85 1.73
N PHE A 333 3.21 -12.00 1.10
CA PHE A 333 2.00 -11.26 1.44
C PHE A 333 1.45 -11.63 2.82
N PHE A 334 1.61 -12.88 3.27
CA PHE A 334 1.29 -13.28 4.64
C PHE A 334 2.23 -12.64 5.66
N ILE A 335 3.54 -12.66 5.41
CA ILE A 335 4.54 -12.05 6.31
C ILE A 335 4.38 -10.53 6.32
N TYR A 336 4.14 -9.92 5.17
CA TYR A 336 3.83 -8.50 5.05
C TYR A 336 2.58 -8.12 5.83
N GLY A 337 1.48 -8.87 5.68
CA GLY A 337 0.24 -8.66 6.44
C GLY A 337 0.45 -8.78 7.96
N ALA A 338 1.18 -9.80 8.41
CA ALA A 338 1.55 -9.94 9.82
C ALA A 338 2.41 -8.75 10.30
N GLY A 339 3.34 -8.28 9.47
CA GLY A 339 4.14 -7.09 9.73
C GLY A 339 3.31 -5.81 9.84
N LEU A 340 2.30 -5.63 9.00
CA LEU A 340 1.36 -4.50 9.07
C LEU A 340 0.52 -4.54 10.37
N LEU A 341 0.02 -5.71 10.76
CA LEU A 341 -0.70 -5.87 12.02
C LEU A 341 0.20 -5.59 13.22
N TRP A 342 1.46 -6.05 13.18
CA TRP A 342 2.46 -5.71 14.18
C TRP A 342 2.74 -4.19 14.22
N ALA A 343 2.88 -3.54 13.06
CA ALA A 343 3.08 -2.09 12.99
C ALA A 343 1.89 -1.33 13.58
N LEU A 344 0.66 -1.74 13.27
CA LEU A 344 -0.55 -1.17 13.84
C LEU A 344 -0.59 -1.34 15.37
N TYR A 345 -0.28 -2.55 15.86
CA TYR A 345 -0.17 -2.82 17.30
C TYR A 345 0.86 -1.90 17.97
N ARG A 346 2.05 -1.76 17.37
CA ARG A 346 3.10 -0.87 17.87
C ARG A 346 2.60 0.57 17.95
N ILE A 347 2.03 1.10 16.88
CA ILE A 347 1.52 2.48 16.81
C ILE A 347 0.47 2.72 17.88
N VAL A 348 -0.47 1.80 18.07
CA VAL A 348 -1.62 2.03 18.98
C VAL A 348 -1.29 1.77 20.45
N PHE A 349 -0.48 0.76 20.75
CA PHE A 349 -0.32 0.28 22.14
C PHE A 349 1.06 0.52 22.73
N VAL A 350 2.11 0.66 21.91
CA VAL A 350 3.49 0.73 22.39
C VAL A 350 4.08 2.12 22.22
N GLU A 351 3.94 2.70 21.03
CA GLU A 351 4.55 4.00 20.75
C GLU A 351 3.82 5.13 21.51
N SER A 352 4.59 6.12 21.95
CA SER A 352 4.02 7.38 22.43
C SER A 352 3.51 8.20 21.24
N TRP A 353 2.57 9.12 21.53
CA TRP A 353 2.08 10.04 20.52
C TRP A 353 3.25 10.86 19.93
N ALA A 354 3.32 10.88 18.61
CA ALA A 354 4.21 11.74 17.85
C ALA A 354 3.41 12.42 16.71
N ARG A 355 3.86 13.56 16.19
CA ARG A 355 3.17 14.28 15.10
C ARG A 355 3.01 13.44 13.83
N VAL A 356 3.92 12.49 13.60
CA VAL A 356 3.87 11.58 12.46
C VAL A 356 2.90 10.41 12.66
N THR A 357 2.43 10.17 13.88
CA THR A 357 1.59 9.01 14.24
C THR A 357 0.31 8.90 13.39
N PRO A 358 -0.47 9.99 13.16
CA PRO A 358 -1.67 9.91 12.32
C PRO A 358 -1.36 9.44 10.91
N LEU A 359 -0.29 9.98 10.31
CA LEU A 359 0.13 9.63 8.97
C LEU A 359 0.58 8.15 8.88
N CYS A 360 1.34 7.67 9.87
CA CYS A 360 1.73 6.27 9.96
C CYS A 360 0.51 5.34 10.10
N THR A 361 -0.48 5.75 10.89
CA THR A 361 -1.75 5.01 11.07
C THR A 361 -2.50 4.92 9.73
N LEU A 362 -2.66 6.03 9.01
CA LEU A 362 -3.28 6.07 7.69
C LEU A 362 -2.58 5.10 6.72
N LEU A 363 -1.25 5.16 6.66
CA LEU A 363 -0.46 4.34 5.74
C LEU A 363 -0.60 2.84 6.03
N VAL A 364 -0.51 2.44 7.31
CA VAL A 364 -0.66 1.02 7.69
C VAL A 364 -2.08 0.53 7.41
N LEU A 365 -3.11 1.32 7.71
CA LEU A 365 -4.50 0.95 7.40
C LEU A 365 -4.75 0.89 5.89
N SER A 366 -4.21 1.84 5.12
CA SER A 366 -4.30 1.82 3.66
C SER A 366 -3.57 0.61 3.06
N ALA A 367 -2.41 0.25 3.63
CA ALA A 367 -1.65 -0.93 3.20
C ALA A 367 -2.39 -2.24 3.51
N LEU A 368 -3.04 -2.36 4.68
CA LEU A 368 -3.92 -3.49 5.01
C LEU A 368 -5.13 -3.55 4.07
N TRP A 369 -5.75 -2.41 3.79
CA TRP A 369 -6.84 -2.34 2.82
C TRP A 369 -6.37 -2.80 1.43
N ASN A 370 -5.24 -2.30 0.95
CA ASN A 370 -4.70 -2.67 -0.35
C ASN A 370 -4.35 -4.17 -0.43
N LEU A 371 -3.79 -4.74 0.63
CA LEU A 371 -3.50 -6.16 0.70
C LEU A 371 -4.77 -7.01 0.50
N LEU A 372 -5.90 -6.58 1.07
CA LEU A 372 -7.16 -7.34 1.07
C LEU A 372 -8.09 -6.97 -0.09
N CYS A 373 -8.07 -5.72 -0.56
CA CYS A 373 -9.12 -5.13 -1.39
C CYS A 373 -8.61 -4.38 -2.62
N SER A 374 -7.32 -4.47 -2.98
CA SER A 374 -6.76 -3.79 -4.15
C SER A 374 -5.95 -4.74 -5.03
N PRO A 375 -5.91 -4.51 -6.36
CA PRO A 375 -5.11 -5.34 -7.26
C PRO A 375 -3.60 -5.14 -7.01
N PHE A 376 -2.80 -6.11 -7.44
CA PHE A 376 -1.34 -6.01 -7.40
C PHE A 376 -0.81 -5.40 -8.71
N SER A 377 -0.79 -4.07 -8.79
CA SER A 377 -0.30 -3.29 -9.94
C SER A 377 1.06 -2.62 -9.66
N GLY A 378 1.63 -1.93 -10.67
CA GLY A 378 2.88 -1.19 -10.55
C GLY A 378 2.90 -0.19 -9.41
N ALA A 379 1.91 0.70 -9.35
CA ALA A 379 1.79 1.68 -8.27
C ALA A 379 1.72 1.01 -6.89
N HIS A 380 1.01 -0.13 -6.77
CA HIS A 380 0.89 -0.84 -5.50
C HIS A 380 2.22 -1.45 -5.01
N ARG A 381 3.18 -1.78 -5.90
CA ARG A 381 4.51 -2.24 -5.49
C ARG A 381 5.23 -1.17 -4.65
N VAL A 382 5.23 0.06 -5.12
CA VAL A 382 5.85 1.20 -4.42
C VAL A 382 5.15 1.46 -3.09
N TYR A 383 3.81 1.34 -3.02
CA TYR A 383 3.06 1.44 -1.76
C TYR A 383 3.44 0.33 -0.75
N ILE A 384 3.57 -0.91 -1.22
CA ILE A 384 4.03 -2.02 -0.37
C ILE A 384 5.44 -1.75 0.14
N ALA A 385 6.36 -1.35 -0.73
CA ALA A 385 7.74 -1.05 -0.37
C ALA A 385 7.83 0.12 0.64
N MET A 386 7.00 1.14 0.48
CA MET A 386 6.89 2.27 1.41
C MET A 386 6.38 1.80 2.79
N ALA A 387 5.36 0.93 2.83
CA ALA A 387 4.87 0.38 4.09
C ALA A 387 5.92 -0.53 4.76
N CYS A 388 6.70 -1.30 3.99
CA CYS A 388 7.86 -2.04 4.51
C CYS A 388 8.90 -1.08 5.11
N GLY A 389 9.21 0.02 4.44
CA GLY A 389 10.09 1.08 4.95
C GLY A 389 9.59 1.67 6.26
N LEU A 390 8.29 1.94 6.39
CA LEU A 390 7.66 2.38 7.63
C LEU A 390 7.82 1.34 8.76
N MET A 391 7.57 0.05 8.48
CA MET A 391 7.77 -1.02 9.47
C MET A 391 9.22 -1.09 9.97
N LEU A 392 10.19 -0.89 9.08
CA LEU A 392 11.61 -0.84 9.44
C LEU A 392 11.92 0.37 10.35
N LEU A 393 11.39 1.56 10.02
CA LEU A 393 11.54 2.76 10.85
C LEU A 393 10.92 2.58 12.24
N LEU A 394 9.74 1.96 12.33
CA LEU A 394 9.08 1.63 13.60
C LEU A 394 9.92 0.65 14.43
N LYS A 395 10.46 -0.39 13.81
CA LYS A 395 11.29 -1.38 14.50
C LYS A 395 12.54 -0.77 15.12
N GLU A 396 13.20 0.11 14.39
CA GLU A 396 14.44 0.78 14.83
C GLU A 396 14.17 1.95 15.80
N GLY A 397 12.90 2.19 16.19
CA GLY A 397 12.52 3.28 17.10
C GLY A 397 12.75 4.69 16.54
N ARG A 398 12.97 4.81 15.23
CA ARG A 398 13.38 6.06 14.57
C ARG A 398 12.25 7.05 14.36
N LEU A 399 10.99 6.64 14.57
CA LEU A 399 9.85 7.55 14.46
C LEU A 399 9.57 8.33 15.76
N ALA A 400 9.96 7.77 16.91
CA ALA A 400 9.71 8.32 18.24
C ALA A 400 10.84 9.21 18.79
N ALA A 401 11.96 9.37 18.07
CA ALA A 401 13.07 10.18 18.54
C ALA A 401 12.62 11.64 18.75
N ASN A 402 12.88 12.14 19.95
CA ASN A 402 12.43 13.36 20.55
C ASN A 402 12.35 14.57 19.59
N GLU A 403 11.24 15.30 19.67
CA GLU A 403 10.99 16.56 18.96
C GLU A 403 12.01 17.67 19.27
N GLY A 404 12.95 17.43 20.19
CA GLY A 404 14.01 18.35 20.60
C GLY A 404 15.43 17.99 20.10
N GLU A 405 15.65 16.82 19.48
CA GLU A 405 16.93 16.56 18.85
C GLU A 405 16.98 17.14 17.44
N PRO A 406 18.05 17.86 17.09
CA PRO A 406 18.22 18.32 15.71
C PRO A 406 18.13 17.13 14.76
N PHE A 407 17.44 17.32 13.65
CA PHE A 407 17.07 16.30 12.64
C PHE A 407 18.27 15.55 12.01
N ASP A 408 19.50 15.80 12.47
CA ASP A 408 20.78 15.40 11.87
C ASP A 408 21.67 14.61 12.83
N ARG A 409 21.18 13.51 13.41
CA ARG A 409 22.09 12.50 13.97
C ARG A 409 21.78 11.10 13.43
#